data_d71b61d8c386788670ed70c3802686e0
#
_entry.id   d71b61d8c386788670ed70c3802686e0
#
_cell.length_a   1.000
_cell.length_b   1.000
_cell.length_c   1.000
_cell.angle_alpha   90.00
_cell.angle_beta   90.00
_cell.angle_gamma   90.00
#
_symmetry.space_group_name_H-M   'P 1'
#
loop_
_entity.id
_entity.type
_entity.pdbx_description
1 polymer ?
#
loop_
_entity_poly.entity_id
_entity_poly.type
_entity_poly.pdbx_seq_one_letter_code
_entity_poly.pdbx_strand_id
1 'polypeptide(L)'
;MVARGETIVGGGAGTGLSAKCEEAGGIDLIVIYNSGRYRMAGRGSLAGLLAYGNANDIVLEMAREVLPVVRRTPVLAGVNGTDPFMIAPHFLRQLIELGFAGIQNFPTVGLIDGVFRQNLEETGMSYALEVDLIRQAHALDLLTTPYIFCEDDARAMANAGADIVVCHMGLTGGGSIGAATTATLADCVPKIETWAKAAKEINPEVIVLCHGGPIALPEDAAFIIEHCAEVHGFYGASSMERLPTELALTEQTRRFKQITR
;
A
#
# COMPACT_ATOMS: atom_id res chain seq x y z
N MET A 1 7.77 -18.36 -2.52
CA MET A 1 8.68 -17.25 -2.91
C MET A 1 9.75 -17.09 -1.85
N VAL A 2 9.44 -16.66 -0.62
CA VAL A 2 10.43 -16.42 0.45
C VAL A 2 11.41 -17.58 0.63
N ALA A 3 10.94 -18.83 0.75
CA ALA A 3 11.80 -20.00 0.88
C ALA A 3 12.74 -20.27 -0.32
N ARG A 4 12.50 -19.64 -1.47
CA ARG A 4 13.37 -19.72 -2.67
C ARG A 4 14.23 -18.48 -2.85
N GLY A 5 14.19 -17.51 -1.92
CA GLY A 5 14.89 -16.23 -2.05
C GLY A 5 14.34 -15.31 -3.16
N GLU A 6 13.11 -15.52 -3.58
CA GLU A 6 12.46 -14.68 -4.59
C GLU A 6 11.85 -13.43 -3.93
N THR A 7 12.12 -12.27 -4.51
CA THR A 7 11.56 -10.99 -4.04
C THR A 7 10.07 -10.92 -4.29
N ILE A 8 9.29 -10.52 -3.29
CA ILE A 8 7.87 -10.27 -3.42
C ILE A 8 7.65 -8.81 -3.84
N VAL A 9 6.86 -8.61 -4.88
CA VAL A 9 6.50 -7.27 -5.38
C VAL A 9 4.99 -7.08 -5.33
N GLY A 10 4.55 -6.12 -4.51
CA GLY A 10 3.18 -5.65 -4.48
C GLY A 10 3.03 -4.29 -5.16
N GLY A 11 1.89 -4.02 -5.74
CA GLY A 11 1.63 -2.76 -6.42
C GLY A 11 0.23 -2.20 -6.19
N GLY A 12 0.13 -0.87 -6.20
CA GLY A 12 -1.13 -0.16 -6.08
C GLY A 12 -1.64 0.29 -7.45
N ALA A 13 -2.76 -0.25 -7.91
CA ALA A 13 -3.41 0.11 -9.14
C ALA A 13 -4.58 1.09 -8.92
N GLY A 14 -4.57 2.23 -9.60
CA GLY A 14 -5.65 3.22 -9.59
C GLY A 14 -6.64 3.06 -10.73
N THR A 15 -6.32 2.24 -11.73
CA THR A 15 -7.15 1.97 -12.92
C THR A 15 -7.01 0.51 -13.35
N GLY A 16 -7.96 0.03 -14.14
CA GLY A 16 -7.88 -1.29 -14.76
C GLY A 16 -6.69 -1.45 -15.70
N LEU A 17 -6.25 -0.37 -16.36
CA LEU A 17 -5.06 -0.38 -17.21
C LEU A 17 -3.79 -0.60 -16.40
N SER A 18 -3.62 0.10 -15.27
CA SER A 18 -2.48 -0.09 -14.38
C SER A 18 -2.40 -1.54 -13.91
N ALA A 19 -3.51 -2.06 -13.36
CA ALA A 19 -3.57 -3.44 -12.86
C ALA A 19 -3.22 -4.47 -13.94
N LYS A 20 -3.74 -4.29 -15.16
CA LYS A 20 -3.43 -5.17 -16.29
C LYS A 20 -1.95 -5.14 -16.68
N CYS A 21 -1.33 -3.96 -16.65
CA CYS A 21 0.10 -3.80 -16.95
C CYS A 21 0.97 -4.40 -15.84
N GLU A 22 0.60 -4.19 -14.58
CA GLU A 22 1.28 -4.76 -13.43
C GLU A 22 1.23 -6.30 -13.46
N GLU A 23 0.07 -6.89 -13.72
CA GLU A 23 -0.05 -8.35 -13.88
C GLU A 23 0.79 -8.87 -15.06
N ALA A 24 0.79 -8.17 -16.19
CA ALA A 24 1.62 -8.54 -17.34
C ALA A 24 3.12 -8.45 -17.03
N GLY A 25 3.52 -7.55 -16.14
CA GLY A 25 4.88 -7.41 -15.62
C GLY A 25 5.28 -8.50 -14.61
N GLY A 26 4.34 -9.32 -14.16
CA GLY A 26 4.60 -10.41 -13.22
C GLY A 26 4.51 -10.01 -11.74
N ILE A 27 3.71 -9.00 -11.43
CA ILE A 27 3.49 -8.58 -10.04
C ILE A 27 2.84 -9.69 -9.19
N ASP A 28 3.21 -9.77 -7.91
CA ASP A 28 2.72 -10.82 -7.02
C ASP A 28 1.41 -10.46 -6.30
N LEU A 29 1.22 -9.18 -6.00
CA LEU A 29 0.04 -8.65 -5.31
C LEU A 29 -0.38 -7.31 -5.93
N ILE A 30 -1.68 -7.09 -6.10
CA ILE A 30 -2.25 -5.80 -6.50
C ILE A 30 -3.14 -5.29 -5.37
N VAL A 31 -3.02 -4.01 -5.00
CA VAL A 31 -3.96 -3.36 -4.07
C VAL A 31 -4.68 -2.21 -4.78
N ILE A 32 -5.97 -2.11 -4.57
CA ILE A 32 -6.77 -0.97 -5.01
C ILE A 32 -7.34 -0.23 -3.81
N TYR A 33 -7.19 1.09 -3.81
CA TYR A 33 -7.68 1.99 -2.77
C TYR A 33 -7.94 3.39 -3.33
N ASN A 34 -8.72 4.19 -2.63
CA ASN A 34 -9.16 5.51 -3.11
C ASN A 34 -8.01 6.43 -3.59
N SER A 35 -6.84 6.40 -2.94
CA SER A 35 -5.67 7.17 -3.37
C SER A 35 -5.17 6.79 -4.77
N GLY A 36 -5.34 5.54 -5.19
CA GLY A 36 -5.02 5.11 -6.54
C GLY A 36 -5.83 5.88 -7.58
N ARG A 37 -7.13 5.99 -7.37
CA ARG A 37 -8.02 6.81 -8.23
C ARG A 37 -7.57 8.28 -8.29
N TYR A 38 -7.31 8.90 -7.14
CA TYR A 38 -6.86 10.30 -7.09
C TYR A 38 -5.50 10.50 -7.77
N ARG A 39 -4.58 9.58 -7.56
CA ARG A 39 -3.25 9.60 -8.16
C ARG A 39 -3.32 9.54 -9.68
N MET A 40 -4.14 8.65 -10.24
CA MET A 40 -4.32 8.52 -11.68
C MET A 40 -5.19 9.65 -12.27
N ALA A 41 -5.92 10.38 -11.44
CA ALA A 41 -6.54 11.66 -11.80
C ALA A 41 -5.56 12.86 -11.69
N GLY A 42 -4.26 12.64 -11.48
CA GLY A 42 -3.24 13.68 -11.41
C GLY A 42 -3.20 14.42 -10.07
N ARG A 43 -3.57 13.78 -8.97
CA ARG A 43 -3.56 14.35 -7.62
C ARG A 43 -2.56 13.60 -6.72
N GLY A 44 -2.06 14.26 -5.68
CA GLY A 44 -1.18 13.63 -4.69
C GLY A 44 -1.89 12.49 -3.95
N SER A 45 -1.17 11.42 -3.63
CA SER A 45 -1.74 10.23 -2.96
C SER A 45 -2.39 10.55 -1.61
N LEU A 46 -1.92 11.58 -0.90
CA LEU A 46 -2.52 12.01 0.37
C LEU A 46 -3.95 12.58 0.22
N ALA A 47 -4.41 12.87 -1.01
CA ALA A 47 -5.80 13.19 -1.26
C ALA A 47 -6.78 12.10 -0.74
N GLY A 48 -6.32 10.85 -0.68
CA GLY A 48 -7.08 9.74 -0.13
C GLY A 48 -7.32 9.80 1.39
N LEU A 49 -6.59 10.64 2.12
CA LEU A 49 -6.78 10.87 3.56
C LEU A 49 -7.73 12.04 3.85
N LEU A 50 -8.20 12.73 2.83
CA LEU A 50 -9.03 13.92 2.94
C LEU A 50 -10.49 13.61 2.59
N ALA A 51 -11.39 14.51 2.95
CA ALA A 51 -12.85 14.32 2.86
C ALA A 51 -13.41 14.51 1.43
N TYR A 52 -12.87 13.79 0.45
CA TYR A 52 -13.31 13.85 -0.95
C TYR A 52 -14.23 12.69 -1.37
N GLY A 53 -14.68 11.91 -0.43
CA GLY A 53 -15.59 10.79 -0.63
C GLY A 53 -15.37 9.71 0.42
N ASN A 54 -16.28 8.74 0.50
CA ASN A 54 -16.08 7.55 1.32
C ASN A 54 -15.07 6.62 0.64
N ALA A 55 -13.96 6.34 1.32
CA ALA A 55 -12.86 5.55 0.77
C ALA A 55 -13.28 4.10 0.48
N ASN A 56 -14.12 3.53 1.33
CA ASN A 56 -14.60 2.15 1.19
C ASN A 56 -15.56 2.01 0.01
N ASP A 57 -16.47 2.98 -0.21
CA ASP A 57 -17.34 3.00 -1.39
C ASP A 57 -16.55 3.14 -2.68
N ILE A 58 -15.52 4.00 -2.68
CA ILE A 58 -14.64 4.19 -3.84
C ILE A 58 -13.93 2.88 -4.22
N VAL A 59 -13.48 2.09 -3.24
CA VAL A 59 -12.87 0.77 -3.52
C VAL A 59 -13.87 -0.19 -4.16
N LEU A 60 -15.12 -0.22 -3.70
CA LEU A 60 -16.18 -1.03 -4.32
C LEU A 60 -16.48 -0.60 -5.76
N GLU A 61 -16.44 0.70 -6.05
CA GLU A 61 -16.55 1.20 -7.43
C GLU A 61 -15.35 0.77 -8.29
N MET A 62 -14.13 0.91 -7.78
CA MET A 62 -12.89 0.52 -8.47
C MET A 62 -12.83 -1.00 -8.73
N ALA A 63 -13.41 -1.81 -7.85
CA ALA A 63 -13.50 -3.26 -8.03
C ALA A 63 -14.13 -3.64 -9.37
N ARG A 64 -15.17 -2.92 -9.80
CA ARG A 64 -15.87 -3.16 -11.07
C ARG A 64 -14.98 -2.90 -12.29
N GLU A 65 -13.98 -2.03 -12.14
CA GLU A 65 -13.03 -1.72 -13.21
C GLU A 65 -11.84 -2.69 -13.21
N VAL A 66 -11.31 -3.03 -12.03
CA VAL A 66 -10.04 -3.74 -11.89
C VAL A 66 -10.22 -5.26 -11.88
N LEU A 67 -11.14 -5.80 -11.08
CA LEU A 67 -11.28 -7.26 -10.93
C LEU A 67 -11.55 -8.00 -12.26
N PRO A 68 -12.36 -7.46 -13.20
CA PRO A 68 -12.62 -8.17 -14.46
C PRO A 68 -11.41 -8.25 -15.40
N VAL A 69 -10.38 -7.42 -15.23
CA VAL A 69 -9.21 -7.36 -16.13
C VAL A 69 -7.97 -8.03 -15.55
N VAL A 70 -7.96 -8.34 -14.26
CA VAL A 70 -6.91 -9.13 -13.57
C VAL A 70 -7.34 -10.60 -13.56
N ARG A 71 -6.44 -11.52 -13.91
CA ARG A 71 -6.81 -12.93 -14.12
C ARG A 71 -6.15 -13.91 -13.17
N ARG A 72 -4.98 -13.58 -12.65
CA ARG A 72 -4.13 -14.50 -11.87
C ARG A 72 -3.62 -13.89 -10.57
N THR A 73 -3.31 -12.60 -10.60
CA THR A 73 -2.72 -11.90 -9.46
C THR A 73 -3.77 -11.64 -8.39
N PRO A 74 -3.54 -11.97 -7.13
CA PRO A 74 -4.43 -11.61 -6.03
C PRO A 74 -4.64 -10.09 -5.96
N VAL A 75 -5.88 -9.66 -5.89
CA VAL A 75 -6.25 -8.24 -5.71
C VAL A 75 -6.74 -8.02 -4.29
N LEU A 76 -6.15 -7.04 -3.61
CA LEU A 76 -6.47 -6.64 -2.25
C LEU A 76 -7.24 -5.32 -2.25
N ALA A 77 -8.13 -5.17 -1.28
CA ALA A 77 -8.84 -3.92 -1.03
C ALA A 77 -8.12 -3.08 0.03
N GLY A 78 -7.84 -1.81 -0.27
CA GLY A 78 -7.50 -0.84 0.76
C GLY A 78 -8.76 -0.43 1.52
N VAL A 79 -8.79 -0.68 2.82
CA VAL A 79 -9.95 -0.46 3.67
C VAL A 79 -9.67 0.61 4.72
N ASN A 80 -10.51 1.63 4.78
CA ASN A 80 -10.50 2.62 5.85
C ASN A 80 -11.11 2.01 7.12
N GLY A 81 -10.26 1.49 8.00
CA GLY A 81 -10.67 0.83 9.24
C GLY A 81 -11.28 1.77 10.28
N THR A 82 -11.08 3.08 10.14
CA THR A 82 -11.65 4.10 11.04
C THR A 82 -12.97 4.70 10.53
N ASP A 83 -13.53 4.17 9.44
CA ASP A 83 -14.83 4.62 8.92
C ASP A 83 -15.94 4.34 9.94
N PRO A 84 -16.58 5.38 10.52
CA PRO A 84 -17.57 5.22 11.58
C PRO A 84 -18.91 4.64 11.08
N PHE A 85 -19.11 4.56 9.77
CA PHE A 85 -20.31 4.01 9.15
C PHE A 85 -20.13 2.60 8.63
N MET A 86 -18.91 2.06 8.68
CA MET A 86 -18.62 0.70 8.24
C MET A 86 -18.96 -0.32 9.34
N ILE A 87 -19.66 -1.38 8.95
CA ILE A 87 -19.83 -2.58 9.80
C ILE A 87 -18.82 -3.61 9.26
N ALA A 88 -17.65 -3.68 9.90
CA ALA A 88 -16.48 -4.41 9.39
C ALA A 88 -16.80 -5.87 9.00
N PRO A 89 -17.51 -6.70 9.81
CA PRO A 89 -17.81 -8.07 9.41
C PRO A 89 -18.69 -8.19 8.15
N HIS A 90 -19.55 -7.21 7.89
CA HIS A 90 -20.39 -7.19 6.68
C HIS A 90 -19.55 -6.74 5.48
N PHE A 91 -18.75 -5.69 5.63
CA PHE A 91 -17.91 -5.18 4.56
C PHE A 91 -16.86 -6.19 4.11
N LEU A 92 -16.20 -6.88 5.04
CA LEU A 92 -15.24 -7.94 4.72
C LEU A 92 -15.86 -9.09 3.93
N ARG A 93 -17.08 -9.53 4.30
CA ARG A 93 -17.80 -10.56 3.51
C ARG A 93 -18.15 -10.06 2.11
N GLN A 94 -18.55 -8.79 1.97
CA GLN A 94 -18.82 -8.19 0.67
C GLN A 94 -17.56 -8.18 -0.21
N LEU A 95 -16.38 -7.91 0.36
CA LEU A 95 -15.11 -7.98 -0.37
C LEU A 95 -14.82 -9.41 -0.86
N ILE A 96 -15.04 -10.41 -0.02
CA ILE A 96 -14.90 -11.84 -0.40
C ILE A 96 -15.85 -12.18 -1.56
N GLU A 97 -17.12 -11.79 -1.47
CA GLU A 97 -18.13 -12.05 -2.51
C GLU A 97 -17.79 -11.37 -3.85
N LEU A 98 -17.13 -10.23 -3.81
CA LEU A 98 -16.63 -9.52 -5.01
C LEU A 98 -15.36 -10.17 -5.61
N GLY A 99 -14.67 -11.03 -4.86
CA GLY A 99 -13.47 -11.74 -5.33
C GLY A 99 -12.15 -11.09 -4.91
N PHE A 100 -12.15 -10.21 -3.90
CA PHE A 100 -10.90 -9.77 -3.30
C PHE A 100 -10.22 -10.91 -2.54
N ALA A 101 -8.90 -10.99 -2.67
CA ALA A 101 -8.08 -11.99 -1.99
C ALA A 101 -7.64 -11.55 -0.59
N GLY A 102 -7.74 -10.26 -0.28
CA GLY A 102 -7.25 -9.73 0.99
C GLY A 102 -7.49 -8.25 1.16
N ILE A 103 -6.91 -7.69 2.21
CA ILE A 103 -7.03 -6.27 2.55
C ILE A 103 -5.71 -5.63 2.96
N GLN A 104 -5.69 -4.28 2.88
CA GLN A 104 -4.68 -3.40 3.45
C GLN A 104 -5.38 -2.26 4.21
N ASN A 105 -4.78 -1.78 5.31
CA ASN A 105 -5.32 -0.65 6.11
C ASN A 105 -5.02 0.70 5.47
N PHE A 106 -5.67 1.01 4.37
CA PHE A 106 -5.53 2.32 3.74
C PHE A 106 -6.89 2.82 3.22
N PRO A 107 -7.27 4.07 3.51
CA PRO A 107 -6.63 5.12 4.32
C PRO A 107 -6.30 4.70 5.75
N THR A 108 -5.24 5.30 6.33
CA THR A 108 -4.74 4.97 7.65
C THR A 108 -4.43 6.22 8.47
N VAL A 109 -4.75 6.20 9.75
CA VAL A 109 -4.35 7.25 10.69
C VAL A 109 -2.86 7.17 11.05
N GLY A 110 -2.19 6.08 10.70
CA GLY A 110 -0.74 5.91 10.88
C GLY A 110 0.11 6.96 10.16
N LEU A 111 -0.42 7.58 9.09
CA LEU A 111 0.25 8.68 8.36
C LEU A 111 0.05 10.05 9.02
N ILE A 112 -0.80 10.14 10.03
CA ILE A 112 -1.11 11.39 10.74
C ILE A 112 -0.27 11.45 12.01
N ASP A 113 0.32 12.59 12.30
CA ASP A 113 1.17 12.83 13.47
C ASP A 113 0.71 14.01 14.33
N GLY A 114 1.48 14.30 15.39
CA GLY A 114 1.31 15.46 16.26
C GLY A 114 -0.03 15.50 16.96
N VAL A 115 -0.49 16.72 17.27
CA VAL A 115 -1.75 16.95 17.99
C VAL A 115 -2.98 16.39 17.27
N PHE A 116 -2.97 16.41 15.94
CA PHE A 116 -4.08 15.86 15.18
C PHE A 116 -4.20 14.33 15.35
N ARG A 117 -3.09 13.61 15.33
CA ARG A 117 -3.08 12.18 15.62
C ARG A 117 -3.56 11.91 17.05
N GLN A 118 -3.03 12.64 18.03
CA GLN A 118 -3.47 12.51 19.41
C GLN A 118 -4.99 12.67 19.55
N ASN A 119 -5.57 13.70 18.93
CA ASN A 119 -7.01 13.97 19.01
C ASN A 119 -7.83 12.85 18.33
N LEU A 120 -7.35 12.24 17.24
CA LEU A 120 -7.99 11.10 16.61
C LEU A 120 -8.02 9.88 17.56
N GLU A 121 -6.91 9.59 18.22
CA GLU A 121 -6.83 8.51 19.22
C GLU A 121 -7.80 8.75 20.39
N GLU A 122 -7.83 9.96 20.94
CA GLU A 122 -8.69 10.35 22.07
C GLU A 122 -10.18 10.34 21.72
N THR A 123 -10.53 10.52 20.44
CA THR A 123 -11.92 10.57 19.97
C THR A 123 -12.41 9.28 19.32
N GLY A 124 -11.64 8.20 19.46
CA GLY A 124 -12.04 6.86 19.03
C GLY A 124 -11.78 6.54 17.55
N MET A 125 -11.02 7.39 16.83
CA MET A 125 -10.55 7.13 15.47
C MET A 125 -9.09 6.68 15.50
N SER A 126 -8.83 5.63 16.26
CA SER A 126 -7.48 5.15 16.58
C SER A 126 -6.95 4.13 15.59
N TYR A 127 -5.63 3.99 15.54
CA TYR A 127 -4.96 2.92 14.80
C TYR A 127 -5.36 1.52 15.31
N ALA A 128 -5.81 1.42 16.57
CA ALA A 128 -6.30 0.16 17.13
C ALA A 128 -7.53 -0.40 16.38
N LEU A 129 -8.36 0.46 15.75
CA LEU A 129 -9.46 0.02 14.89
C LEU A 129 -8.93 -0.67 13.62
N GLU A 130 -7.82 -0.19 13.07
CA GLU A 130 -7.17 -0.81 11.92
C GLU A 130 -6.56 -2.17 12.30
N VAL A 131 -5.96 -2.27 13.48
CA VAL A 131 -5.44 -3.55 14.04
C VAL A 131 -6.58 -4.55 14.22
N ASP A 132 -7.73 -4.10 14.74
CA ASP A 132 -8.90 -4.96 14.89
C ASP A 132 -9.48 -5.41 13.55
N LEU A 133 -9.50 -4.52 12.56
CA LEU A 133 -9.90 -4.86 11.19
C LEU A 133 -9.00 -5.95 10.59
N ILE A 134 -7.68 -5.87 10.76
CA ILE A 134 -6.74 -6.91 10.31
C ILE A 134 -7.02 -8.25 11.01
N ARG A 135 -7.27 -8.23 12.32
CA ARG A 135 -7.64 -9.45 13.07
C ARG A 135 -8.93 -10.09 12.53
N GLN A 136 -9.95 -9.28 12.23
CA GLN A 136 -11.20 -9.77 11.67
C GLN A 136 -11.01 -10.34 10.26
N ALA A 137 -10.19 -9.69 9.43
CA ALA A 137 -9.88 -10.16 8.08
C ALA A 137 -9.10 -11.48 8.10
N HIS A 138 -8.08 -11.60 8.96
CA HIS A 138 -7.33 -12.83 9.16
C HIS A 138 -8.24 -13.99 9.60
N ALA A 139 -9.18 -13.73 10.51
CA ALA A 139 -10.16 -14.73 10.95
C ALA A 139 -11.12 -15.19 9.83
N LEU A 140 -11.22 -14.45 8.74
CA LEU A 140 -11.99 -14.79 7.52
C LEU A 140 -11.11 -15.35 6.39
N ASP A 141 -9.86 -15.68 6.68
CA ASP A 141 -8.88 -16.20 5.71
C ASP A 141 -8.59 -15.23 4.54
N LEU A 142 -8.73 -13.92 4.79
CA LEU A 142 -8.30 -12.89 3.88
C LEU A 142 -6.80 -12.59 4.07
N LEU A 143 -6.05 -12.51 2.99
CA LEU A 143 -4.65 -12.09 3.03
C LEU A 143 -4.55 -10.65 3.59
N THR A 144 -3.68 -10.44 4.56
CA THR A 144 -3.55 -9.16 5.25
C THR A 144 -2.17 -8.54 5.04
N THR A 145 -2.15 -7.28 4.60
CA THR A 145 -0.90 -6.57 4.25
C THR A 145 -0.82 -5.18 4.89
N PRO A 146 -0.98 -5.04 6.23
CA PRO A 146 -1.06 -3.72 6.84
C PRO A 146 0.22 -2.90 6.73
N TYR A 147 0.04 -1.58 6.57
CA TYR A 147 1.08 -0.58 6.77
C TYR A 147 1.40 -0.44 8.27
N ILE A 148 2.68 -0.36 8.58
CA ILE A 148 3.21 -0.07 9.91
C ILE A 148 4.13 1.15 9.86
N PHE A 149 4.18 1.91 10.97
CA PHE A 149 4.87 3.20 11.07
C PHE A 149 5.83 3.29 12.26
N CYS A 150 5.79 2.29 13.15
CA CYS A 150 6.67 2.15 14.31
C CYS A 150 6.70 0.69 14.80
N GLU A 151 7.53 0.43 15.81
CA GLU A 151 7.66 -0.90 16.43
C GLU A 151 6.36 -1.39 17.08
N ASP A 152 5.63 -0.49 17.73
CA ASP A 152 4.36 -0.84 18.39
C ASP A 152 3.30 -1.23 17.38
N ASP A 153 3.21 -0.53 16.24
CA ASP A 153 2.35 -0.91 15.12
C ASP A 153 2.75 -2.28 14.57
N ALA A 154 4.05 -2.53 14.42
CA ALA A 154 4.57 -3.80 13.92
C ALA A 154 4.17 -4.98 14.82
N ARG A 155 4.35 -4.83 16.15
CA ARG A 155 3.92 -5.83 17.14
C ARG A 155 2.41 -6.01 17.13
N ALA A 156 1.64 -4.92 17.09
CA ALA A 156 0.18 -4.96 17.12
C ALA A 156 -0.39 -5.67 15.89
N MET A 157 0.11 -5.35 14.69
CA MET A 157 -0.34 -5.97 13.44
C MET A 157 0.08 -7.44 13.34
N ALA A 158 1.31 -7.79 13.73
CA ALA A 158 1.75 -9.18 13.79
C ALA A 158 0.91 -10.00 14.78
N ASN A 159 0.57 -9.46 15.97
CA ASN A 159 -0.32 -10.10 16.95
C ASN A 159 -1.78 -10.19 16.46
N ALA A 160 -2.21 -9.33 15.56
CA ALA A 160 -3.53 -9.42 14.91
C ALA A 160 -3.59 -10.52 13.84
N GLY A 161 -2.48 -11.16 13.51
CA GLY A 161 -2.38 -12.21 12.49
C GLY A 161 -2.04 -11.68 11.10
N ALA A 162 -1.35 -10.53 11.01
CA ALA A 162 -0.90 -10.04 9.71
C ALA A 162 0.02 -11.06 9.01
N ASP A 163 -0.29 -11.37 7.74
CA ASP A 163 0.54 -12.25 6.90
C ASP A 163 1.78 -11.51 6.40
N ILE A 164 1.59 -10.26 6.04
CA ILE A 164 2.62 -9.36 5.55
C ILE A 164 2.53 -8.04 6.32
N VAL A 165 3.62 -7.53 6.85
CA VAL A 165 3.70 -6.16 7.34
C VAL A 165 4.49 -5.30 6.36
N VAL A 166 4.01 -4.09 6.11
CA VAL A 166 4.62 -3.18 5.13
C VAL A 166 5.18 -1.95 5.85
N CYS A 167 6.51 -1.84 5.94
CA CYS A 167 7.20 -0.73 6.56
C CYS A 167 7.04 0.55 5.71
N HIS A 168 6.21 1.48 6.17
CA HIS A 168 5.86 2.68 5.39
C HIS A 168 6.76 3.88 5.75
N MET A 169 7.66 4.25 4.82
CA MET A 169 8.66 5.31 5.01
C MET A 169 8.17 6.72 4.62
N GLY A 170 6.86 6.90 4.48
CA GLY A 170 6.26 8.18 4.12
C GLY A 170 5.81 8.26 2.66
N LEU A 171 5.36 9.44 2.23
CA LEU A 171 4.91 9.68 0.86
C LEU A 171 6.06 9.49 -0.12
N THR A 172 5.82 8.70 -1.17
CA THR A 172 6.82 8.45 -2.24
C THR A 172 7.25 9.75 -2.91
N GLY A 173 8.57 9.95 -3.00
CA GLY A 173 9.18 11.10 -3.66
C GLY A 173 9.10 11.04 -5.18
N GLY A 174 9.59 12.10 -5.83
CA GLY A 174 9.78 12.17 -7.28
C GLY A 174 8.51 12.39 -8.10
N GLY A 175 8.70 12.65 -9.39
CA GLY A 175 7.63 12.98 -10.33
C GLY A 175 6.98 14.34 -10.08
N SER A 176 5.82 14.58 -10.72
CA SER A 176 5.15 15.88 -10.69
C SER A 176 4.36 16.17 -9.41
N ILE A 177 3.97 15.14 -8.68
CA ILE A 177 3.10 15.24 -7.48
C ILE A 177 3.61 14.37 -6.31
N GLY A 178 4.87 13.96 -6.31
CA GLY A 178 5.51 13.27 -5.20
C GLY A 178 6.01 14.21 -4.11
N ALA A 179 6.44 13.66 -2.98
CA ALA A 179 7.06 14.46 -1.91
C ALA A 179 8.36 15.10 -2.40
N ALA A 180 8.54 16.38 -2.09
CA ALA A 180 9.80 17.10 -2.33
C ALA A 180 10.82 16.84 -1.21
N THR A 181 10.35 16.50 0.00
CA THR A 181 11.18 16.20 1.15
C THR A 181 10.95 14.76 1.58
N THR A 182 11.99 13.95 1.53
CA THR A 182 11.99 12.55 2.02
C THR A 182 13.21 12.33 2.89
N ALA A 183 13.18 11.29 3.73
CA ALA A 183 14.38 10.75 4.37
C ALA A 183 15.36 10.22 3.30
N THR A 184 16.60 9.94 3.67
CA THR A 184 17.52 9.20 2.79
C THR A 184 17.25 7.69 2.90
N LEU A 185 17.69 6.92 1.89
CA LEU A 185 17.62 5.45 1.97
C LEU A 185 18.39 4.91 3.18
N ALA A 186 19.55 5.48 3.48
CA ALA A 186 20.35 5.11 4.64
C ALA A 186 19.64 5.37 5.98
N ASP A 187 18.81 6.42 6.07
CA ASP A 187 18.00 6.71 7.28
C ASP A 187 16.82 5.75 7.43
N CYS A 188 16.38 5.13 6.33
CA CYS A 188 15.29 4.16 6.35
C CYS A 188 15.73 2.79 6.87
N VAL A 189 16.95 2.35 6.56
CA VAL A 189 17.47 1.02 6.94
C VAL A 189 17.28 0.71 8.43
N PRO A 190 17.81 1.51 9.40
CA PRO A 190 17.68 1.18 10.82
C PRO A 190 16.23 1.14 11.30
N LYS A 191 15.36 1.95 10.73
CA LYS A 191 13.92 1.95 11.08
C LYS A 191 13.26 0.67 10.61
N ILE A 192 13.48 0.29 9.35
CA ILE A 192 12.91 -0.91 8.74
C ILE A 192 13.39 -2.16 9.49
N GLU A 193 14.69 -2.26 9.79
CA GLU A 193 15.24 -3.37 10.56
C GLU A 193 14.60 -3.48 11.94
N THR A 194 14.46 -2.36 12.66
CA THR A 194 13.86 -2.34 14.00
C THR A 194 12.39 -2.76 13.96
N TRP A 195 11.61 -2.28 12.99
CA TRP A 195 10.20 -2.64 12.85
C TRP A 195 10.01 -4.09 12.38
N ALA A 196 10.84 -4.54 11.44
CA ALA A 196 10.84 -5.92 10.98
C ALA A 196 11.13 -6.89 12.14
N LYS A 197 12.15 -6.58 12.95
CA LYS A 197 12.48 -7.36 14.16
C LYS A 197 11.31 -7.39 15.13
N ALA A 198 10.69 -6.23 15.42
CA ALA A 198 9.55 -6.13 16.32
C ALA A 198 8.34 -6.99 15.86
N ALA A 199 8.06 -7.03 14.56
CA ALA A 199 7.02 -7.89 13.99
C ALA A 199 7.38 -9.38 14.14
N LYS A 200 8.63 -9.75 13.82
CA LYS A 200 9.11 -11.14 13.89
C LYS A 200 9.30 -11.68 15.32
N GLU A 201 9.46 -10.83 16.31
CA GLU A 201 9.40 -11.21 17.72
C GLU A 201 8.03 -11.78 18.10
N ILE A 202 6.96 -11.32 17.44
CA ILE A 202 5.57 -11.78 17.66
C ILE A 202 5.23 -12.96 16.74
N ASN A 203 5.53 -12.84 15.44
CA ASN A 203 5.30 -13.88 14.45
C ASN A 203 6.56 -14.06 13.59
N PRO A 204 7.39 -15.09 13.84
CA PRO A 204 8.62 -15.33 13.07
C PRO A 204 8.39 -15.55 11.57
N GLU A 205 7.20 -16.00 11.17
CA GLU A 205 6.85 -16.29 9.77
C GLU A 205 6.28 -15.07 9.03
N VAL A 206 6.05 -13.93 9.72
CA VAL A 206 5.51 -12.73 9.06
C VAL A 206 6.43 -12.26 7.95
N ILE A 207 5.86 -11.96 6.80
CA ILE A 207 6.57 -11.40 5.67
C ILE A 207 6.72 -9.90 5.86
N VAL A 208 7.88 -9.33 5.56
CA VAL A 208 8.16 -7.90 5.69
C VAL A 208 8.45 -7.31 4.32
N LEU A 209 7.73 -6.26 3.95
CA LEU A 209 7.97 -5.50 2.72
C LEU A 209 8.28 -4.05 3.06
N CYS A 210 9.07 -3.37 2.22
CA CYS A 210 9.35 -1.93 2.34
C CYS A 210 8.48 -1.11 1.38
N HIS A 211 8.16 0.14 1.75
CA HIS A 211 7.30 1.03 0.96
C HIS A 211 7.59 2.51 1.21
N GLY A 212 7.53 3.31 0.15
CA GLY A 212 7.34 4.75 0.20
C GLY A 212 8.57 5.58 0.59
N GLY A 213 8.35 6.87 0.83
CA GLY A 213 9.44 7.81 1.10
C GLY A 213 10.44 7.88 -0.06
N PRO A 214 11.75 7.70 0.22
CA PRO A 214 12.79 7.70 -0.81
C PRO A 214 12.80 6.44 -1.67
N ILE A 215 12.06 5.38 -1.29
CA ILE A 215 12.01 4.10 -2.02
C ILE A 215 11.04 4.26 -3.19
N ALA A 216 11.50 4.87 -4.28
CA ALA A 216 10.67 5.25 -5.42
C ALA A 216 10.97 4.45 -6.70
N LEU A 217 12.19 3.98 -6.86
CA LEU A 217 12.67 3.26 -8.05
C LEU A 217 13.11 1.83 -7.67
N PRO A 218 13.25 0.93 -8.66
CA PRO A 218 13.73 -0.42 -8.40
C PRO A 218 15.09 -0.47 -7.69
N GLU A 219 15.99 0.46 -8.01
CA GLU A 219 17.32 0.59 -7.40
C GLU A 219 17.24 0.93 -5.91
N ASP A 220 16.27 1.77 -5.53
CA ASP A 220 16.03 2.14 -4.13
C ASP A 220 15.51 0.94 -3.34
N ALA A 221 14.59 0.17 -3.92
CA ALA A 221 14.07 -1.04 -3.31
C ALA A 221 15.17 -2.11 -3.17
N ALA A 222 16.01 -2.27 -4.19
CA ALA A 222 17.16 -3.17 -4.15
C ALA A 222 18.11 -2.79 -3.01
N PHE A 223 18.42 -1.50 -2.85
CA PHE A 223 19.26 -1.01 -1.76
C PHE A 223 18.70 -1.41 -0.38
N ILE A 224 17.40 -1.22 -0.15
CA ILE A 224 16.79 -1.60 1.15
C ILE A 224 16.84 -3.11 1.35
N ILE A 225 16.51 -3.91 0.33
CA ILE A 225 16.53 -5.38 0.42
C ILE A 225 17.95 -5.91 0.70
N GLU A 226 18.96 -5.30 0.10
CA GLU A 226 20.37 -5.67 0.33
C GLU A 226 20.87 -5.32 1.73
N HIS A 227 20.32 -4.25 2.35
CA HIS A 227 20.78 -3.75 3.66
C HIS A 227 19.90 -4.15 4.85
N CYS A 228 18.73 -4.78 4.59
CA CYS A 228 17.79 -5.22 5.63
C CYS A 228 17.49 -6.71 5.45
N ALA A 229 18.13 -7.57 6.23
CA ALA A 229 18.05 -9.03 6.09
C ALA A 229 16.64 -9.60 6.24
N GLU A 230 15.76 -8.92 6.99
CA GLU A 230 14.38 -9.38 7.24
C GLU A 230 13.37 -8.86 6.19
N VAL A 231 13.80 -8.09 5.20
CA VAL A 231 12.92 -7.57 4.14
C VAL A 231 12.87 -8.56 2.97
N HIS A 232 11.67 -8.97 2.61
CA HIS A 232 11.39 -9.98 1.59
C HIS A 232 10.99 -9.38 0.24
N GLY A 233 10.84 -8.04 0.17
CA GLY A 233 10.44 -7.38 -1.07
C GLY A 233 9.94 -5.97 -0.89
N PHE A 234 9.22 -5.50 -1.91
CA PHE A 234 8.77 -4.13 -2.05
C PHE A 234 7.26 -4.05 -2.29
N TYR A 235 6.63 -3.05 -1.69
CA TYR A 235 5.24 -2.73 -1.96
C TYR A 235 5.18 -1.29 -2.51
N GLY A 236 4.82 -1.11 -3.76
CA GLY A 236 4.81 0.19 -4.43
C GLY A 236 3.40 0.69 -4.73
N ALA A 237 3.24 1.98 -4.89
CA ALA A 237 2.01 2.59 -5.37
C ALA A 237 2.32 3.62 -6.46
N SER A 238 2.77 4.82 -6.09
CA SER A 238 3.22 5.83 -7.06
C SER A 238 4.37 5.34 -7.94
N SER A 239 5.26 4.54 -7.40
CA SER A 239 6.37 3.91 -8.10
C SER A 239 5.94 2.91 -9.17
N MET A 240 4.82 2.21 -8.95
CA MET A 240 4.33 1.16 -9.87
C MET A 240 3.49 1.73 -11.03
N GLU A 241 2.73 2.79 -10.81
CA GLU A 241 1.85 3.31 -11.87
C GLU A 241 2.10 4.77 -12.24
N ARG A 242 2.13 5.71 -11.28
CA ARG A 242 2.23 7.13 -11.58
C ARG A 242 3.56 7.52 -12.22
N LEU A 243 4.68 7.17 -11.60
CA LEU A 243 6.01 7.54 -12.10
C LEU A 243 6.27 7.00 -13.51
N PRO A 244 6.05 5.70 -13.81
CA PRO A 244 6.18 5.20 -15.17
C PRO A 244 5.23 5.87 -16.16
N THR A 245 3.97 6.14 -15.76
CA THR A 245 2.98 6.78 -16.62
C THR A 245 3.37 8.21 -16.98
N GLU A 246 3.81 9.02 -16.01
CA GLU A 246 4.29 10.39 -16.24
C GLU A 246 5.42 10.42 -17.27
N LEU A 247 6.39 9.52 -17.12
CA LEU A 247 7.54 9.46 -18.02
C LEU A 247 7.13 8.99 -19.41
N ALA A 248 6.43 7.87 -19.52
CA ALA A 248 6.09 7.26 -20.80
C ALA A 248 5.16 8.14 -21.65
N LEU A 249 4.11 8.71 -21.06
CA LEU A 249 3.18 9.56 -21.79
C LEU A 249 3.83 10.87 -22.24
N THR A 250 4.65 11.48 -21.36
CA THR A 250 5.34 12.72 -21.68
C THR A 250 6.32 12.53 -22.84
N GLU A 251 7.13 11.48 -22.78
CA GLU A 251 8.10 11.18 -23.82
C GLU A 251 7.42 10.83 -25.15
N GLN A 252 6.41 10.00 -25.14
CA GLN A 252 5.66 9.65 -26.35
C GLN A 252 5.03 10.88 -27.00
N THR A 253 4.47 11.79 -26.20
CA THR A 253 3.90 13.06 -26.70
C THR A 253 4.98 13.92 -27.36
N ARG A 254 6.17 14.07 -26.72
CA ARG A 254 7.28 14.81 -27.30
C ARG A 254 7.71 14.24 -28.65
N ARG A 255 7.81 12.91 -28.78
CA ARG A 255 8.17 12.25 -30.05
C ARG A 255 7.17 12.55 -31.17
N PHE A 256 5.85 12.51 -30.89
CA PHE A 256 4.84 12.92 -31.88
C PHE A 256 4.97 14.39 -32.26
N LYS A 257 5.28 15.28 -31.32
CA LYS A 257 5.48 16.72 -31.60
C LYS A 257 6.71 17.03 -32.46
N GLN A 258 7.67 16.12 -32.53
CA GLN A 258 8.87 16.26 -33.36
C GLN A 258 8.64 15.89 -34.84
N ILE A 259 7.49 15.32 -35.20
CA ILE A 259 7.15 15.02 -36.59
C ILE A 259 7.00 16.34 -37.36
N THR A 260 7.84 16.57 -38.35
CA THR A 260 7.78 17.69 -39.27
C THR A 260 7.05 17.30 -40.55
N ARG A 261 6.36 18.26 -41.16
CA ARG A 261 5.72 18.07 -42.49
C ARG A 261 6.73 18.35 -43.59
#